data_2b71221b10ae48d30fc9a1b4e4f149b3
#
_entry.id   2b71221b10ae48d30fc9a1b4e4f149b3
#
_cell.length_a   1.000
_cell.length_b   1.000
_cell.length_c   1.000
_cell.angle_alpha   90.00
_cell.angle_beta   90.00
_cell.angle_gamma   90.00
#
_symmetry.space_group_name_H-M   'P 1'
#
loop_
_entity.id
_entity.type
_entity.pdbx_description
1 polymer ?
#
loop_
_entity_poly.entity_id
_entity_poly.type
_entity_poly.pdbx_seq_one_letter_code
_entity_poly.pdbx_strand_id
1 'polypeptide(L)'
;MRAVVLSEPGPAENLIVQDWPLPPERDGWVRIRVEAFGLNRSELMTRLGLSGDAVTFPRVLGIECAGVVDAAPAGSGLRSGQQVVAMMGEMGRTYDGSYADYTSVPLTQVIPMSTELPWEVVGALPEMIQTANGSLTIGLDLQAGETLLIRGGTSSVGLAAAALAKQLGATVLATTRRPDRLGMLKQRGIDLPIIDTGEIADEVRKHF
;
A
#
# COMPACT_ATOMS: atom_id res chain seq x y z
N MET A 1 -7.09 10.85 20.87
CA MET A 1 -7.58 10.00 19.76
C MET A 1 -7.36 8.54 20.07
N ARG A 2 -8.09 7.63 19.45
CA ARG A 2 -7.76 6.20 19.56
C ARG A 2 -6.67 5.84 18.55
N ALA A 3 -5.77 4.94 18.95
CA ALA A 3 -4.75 4.40 18.06
C ALA A 3 -4.44 2.94 18.42
N VAL A 4 -3.97 2.18 17.45
CA VAL A 4 -3.39 0.85 17.65
C VAL A 4 -1.89 1.03 17.83
N VAL A 5 -1.42 0.84 19.06
CA VAL A 5 -0.01 1.08 19.44
C VAL A 5 0.72 -0.25 19.59
N LEU A 6 1.89 -0.33 19.00
CA LEU A 6 2.85 -1.41 19.21
C LEU A 6 3.94 -0.92 20.15
N SER A 7 3.97 -1.44 21.38
CA SER A 7 4.97 -1.04 22.39
C SER A 7 6.29 -1.75 22.21
N GLU A 8 6.26 -2.97 21.71
CA GLU A 8 7.43 -3.80 21.39
C GLU A 8 7.08 -4.84 20.33
N PRO A 9 8.04 -5.35 19.56
CA PRO A 9 7.80 -6.43 18.62
C PRO A 9 7.23 -7.68 19.28
N GLY A 10 6.38 -8.43 18.56
CA GLY A 10 5.83 -9.66 19.11
C GLY A 10 4.61 -10.19 18.38
N PRO A 11 3.76 -10.98 19.05
CA PRO A 11 2.54 -11.55 18.51
C PRO A 11 1.49 -10.45 18.23
N ALA A 12 0.39 -10.82 17.59
CA ALA A 12 -0.65 -9.86 17.20
C ALA A 12 -1.29 -9.15 18.39
N GLU A 13 -1.30 -9.78 19.54
CA GLU A 13 -1.84 -9.30 20.81
C GLU A 13 -1.07 -8.08 21.36
N ASN A 14 0.16 -7.83 20.87
CA ASN A 14 0.93 -6.62 21.20
C ASN A 14 0.40 -5.36 20.51
N LEU A 15 -0.51 -5.50 19.52
CA LEU A 15 -1.23 -4.39 18.91
C LEU A 15 -2.40 -3.98 19.81
N ILE A 16 -2.22 -2.95 20.61
CA ILE A 16 -3.19 -2.52 21.61
C ILE A 16 -3.92 -1.27 21.17
N VAL A 17 -5.26 -1.33 21.13
CA VAL A 17 -6.08 -0.14 20.94
C VAL A 17 -6.11 0.65 22.24
N GLN A 18 -5.64 1.89 22.22
CA GLN A 18 -5.58 2.74 23.39
C GLN A 18 -5.72 4.23 23.04
N ASP A 19 -5.88 5.05 24.06
CA ASP A 19 -5.81 6.50 23.90
C ASP A 19 -4.38 6.94 23.59
N TRP A 20 -4.23 7.79 22.60
CA TRP A 20 -2.96 8.31 22.10
C TRP A 20 -3.06 9.82 21.87
N PRO A 21 -2.00 10.58 22.05
CA PRO A 21 -2.01 12.01 21.77
C PRO A 21 -2.44 12.31 20.34
N LEU A 22 -3.26 13.34 20.15
CA LEU A 22 -3.53 13.87 18.82
C LEU A 22 -2.24 14.45 18.24
N PRO A 23 -1.83 14.12 17.01
CA PRO A 23 -0.65 14.72 16.41
C PRO A 23 -0.74 16.24 16.41
N PRO A 24 0.27 16.96 16.93
CA PRO A 24 0.26 18.42 16.92
C PRO A 24 0.35 18.94 15.48
N GLU A 25 -0.12 20.15 15.25
CA GLU A 25 0.13 20.88 14.02
C GLU A 25 1.63 21.18 13.92
N ARG A 26 2.18 20.98 12.72
CA ARG A 26 3.60 21.15 12.45
C ARG A 26 3.80 21.77 11.07
N ASP A 27 4.72 22.72 10.98
CA ASP A 27 5.06 23.36 9.71
C ASP A 27 5.48 22.34 8.64
N GLY A 28 4.89 22.44 7.46
CA GLY A 28 5.15 21.54 6.34
C GLY A 28 4.46 20.17 6.46
N TRP A 29 3.62 19.93 7.49
CA TRP A 29 2.91 18.68 7.71
C TRP A 29 1.41 18.86 7.61
N VAL A 30 0.72 17.81 7.19
CA VAL A 30 -0.73 17.74 7.08
C VAL A 30 -1.24 16.74 8.10
N ARG A 31 -2.18 17.16 8.95
CA ARG A 31 -2.93 16.24 9.79
C ARG A 31 -4.15 15.76 9.03
N ILE A 32 -4.30 14.45 8.95
CA ILE A 32 -5.37 13.77 8.23
C ILE A 32 -6.24 13.04 9.24
N ARG A 33 -7.55 13.28 9.20
CA ARG A 33 -8.52 12.42 9.87
C ARG A 33 -8.67 11.16 9.00
N VAL A 34 -8.28 10.03 9.54
CA VAL A 34 -8.23 8.76 8.82
C VAL A 34 -9.63 8.18 8.75
N GLU A 35 -10.08 7.85 7.55
CA GLU A 35 -11.34 7.15 7.29
C GLU A 35 -11.12 5.67 7.01
N ALA A 36 -10.01 5.34 6.37
CA ALA A 36 -9.59 3.96 6.12
C ALA A 36 -8.08 3.87 5.88
N PHE A 37 -7.53 2.68 6.08
CA PHE A 37 -6.13 2.36 5.76
C PHE A 37 -6.02 0.91 5.29
N GLY A 38 -5.01 0.62 4.47
CA GLY A 38 -4.68 -0.73 4.07
C GLY A 38 -3.85 -1.46 5.12
N LEU A 39 -3.79 -2.78 5.00
CA LEU A 39 -2.94 -3.66 5.81
C LEU A 39 -1.86 -4.25 4.90
N ASN A 40 -0.61 -3.94 5.17
CA ASN A 40 0.51 -4.31 4.33
C ASN A 40 1.45 -5.29 5.02
N ARG A 41 2.20 -6.05 4.23
CA ARG A 41 3.22 -6.96 4.76
C ARG A 41 4.33 -6.23 5.52
N SER A 42 4.54 -4.95 5.21
CA SER A 42 5.51 -4.09 5.88
C SER A 42 5.24 -3.97 7.37
N GLU A 43 3.99 -3.70 7.77
CA GLU A 43 3.60 -3.59 9.17
C GLU A 43 3.70 -4.95 9.90
N LEU A 44 3.40 -6.05 9.20
CA LEU A 44 3.62 -7.39 9.75
C LEU A 44 5.11 -7.62 10.07
N MET A 45 6.01 -7.22 9.16
CA MET A 45 7.46 -7.35 9.40
C MET A 45 7.91 -6.47 10.57
N THR A 46 7.40 -5.25 10.67
CA THR A 46 7.67 -4.35 11.81
C THR A 46 7.17 -4.95 13.12
N ARG A 47 5.94 -5.47 13.14
CA ARG A 47 5.37 -6.12 14.32
C ARG A 47 6.21 -7.32 14.77
N LEU A 48 6.77 -8.08 13.83
CA LEU A 48 7.63 -9.23 14.13
C LEU A 48 9.09 -8.85 14.50
N GLY A 49 9.43 -7.55 14.55
CA GLY A 49 10.78 -7.09 14.85
C GLY A 49 11.79 -7.24 13.72
N LEU A 50 11.29 -7.48 12.49
CA LEU A 50 12.15 -7.70 11.31
C LEU A 50 12.51 -6.41 10.57
N SER A 51 12.12 -5.25 11.09
CA SER A 51 12.46 -3.93 10.55
C SER A 51 13.76 -3.35 11.12
N GLY A 52 14.42 -4.05 12.03
CA GLY A 52 15.66 -3.61 12.66
C GLY A 52 15.53 -2.23 13.32
N ASP A 53 16.58 -1.42 13.20
CA ASP A 53 16.64 -0.07 13.79
C ASP A 53 15.80 0.99 13.04
N ALA A 54 15.10 0.59 11.97
CA ALA A 54 14.24 1.52 11.20
C ALA A 54 13.00 1.96 11.97
N VAL A 55 12.66 1.29 13.08
CA VAL A 55 11.48 1.62 13.89
C VAL A 55 11.84 1.69 15.36
N THR A 56 11.47 2.79 16.00
CA THR A 56 11.59 2.98 17.45
C THR A 56 10.21 2.81 18.09
N PHE A 57 10.13 2.01 19.15
CA PHE A 57 8.89 1.75 19.87
C PHE A 57 8.80 2.62 21.16
N PRO A 58 7.57 2.94 21.63
CA PRO A 58 6.27 2.57 21.05
C PRO A 58 6.01 3.28 19.73
N ARG A 59 5.18 2.64 18.85
CA ARG A 59 4.85 3.17 17.52
C ARG A 59 3.41 2.85 17.14
N VAL A 60 2.71 3.82 16.58
CA VAL A 60 1.48 3.59 15.78
C VAL A 60 1.92 3.16 14.38
N LEU A 61 1.57 1.96 13.97
CA LEU A 61 1.89 1.44 12.65
C LEU A 61 0.98 2.01 11.55
N GLY A 62 1.14 1.53 10.33
CA GLY A 62 0.36 1.92 9.15
C GLY A 62 1.13 2.83 8.22
N ILE A 63 1.34 2.35 6.99
CA ILE A 63 2.17 3.02 5.97
C ILE A 63 1.34 3.73 4.90
N GLU A 64 0.01 3.68 4.99
CA GLU A 64 -0.91 4.36 4.08
C GLU A 64 -2.21 4.74 4.77
N CYS A 65 -2.89 5.74 4.23
CA CYS A 65 -4.27 6.05 4.60
C CYS A 65 -5.03 6.73 3.47
N ALA A 66 -6.36 6.65 3.59
CA ALA A 66 -7.31 7.52 2.93
C ALA A 66 -8.12 8.26 4.00
N GLY A 67 -8.42 9.52 3.77
CA GLY A 67 -9.15 10.32 4.73
C GLY A 67 -9.41 11.74 4.26
N VAL A 68 -9.63 12.62 5.20
CA VAL A 68 -9.84 14.04 4.91
C VAL A 68 -8.84 14.90 5.67
N VAL A 69 -8.45 15.99 5.06
CA VAL A 69 -7.58 16.99 5.69
C VAL A 69 -8.27 17.55 6.94
N ASP A 70 -7.64 17.42 8.08
CA ASP A 70 -8.06 18.05 9.34
C ASP A 70 -7.35 19.42 9.48
N ALA A 71 -6.02 19.45 9.35
CA ALA A 71 -5.22 20.67 9.35
C ALA A 71 -4.11 20.58 8.30
N ALA A 72 -3.82 21.69 7.64
CA ALA A 72 -2.77 21.79 6.62
C ALA A 72 -2.06 23.14 6.71
N PRO A 73 -0.78 23.21 6.27
CA PRO A 73 -0.02 24.47 6.27
C PRO A 73 -0.67 25.53 5.39
N ALA A 74 -0.59 26.80 5.81
CA ALA A 74 -1.01 27.91 4.98
C ALA A 74 -0.27 27.90 3.65
N GLY A 75 -0.99 28.14 2.56
CA GLY A 75 -0.41 28.12 1.21
C GLY A 75 -0.19 26.72 0.60
N SER A 76 -0.53 25.64 1.28
CA SER A 76 -0.42 24.26 0.77
C SER A 76 -1.36 23.96 -0.40
N GLY A 77 -2.40 24.76 -0.62
CA GLY A 77 -3.48 24.46 -1.57
C GLY A 77 -4.52 23.46 -1.06
N LEU A 78 -4.29 22.86 0.10
CA LEU A 78 -5.22 21.92 0.73
C LEU A 78 -6.25 22.66 1.61
N ARG A 79 -7.46 22.10 1.71
CA ARG A 79 -8.53 22.66 2.53
C ARG A 79 -9.04 21.61 3.52
N SER A 80 -9.40 22.04 4.73
CA SER A 80 -10.05 21.15 5.70
C SER A 80 -11.28 20.49 5.08
N GLY A 81 -11.47 19.20 5.34
CA GLY A 81 -12.50 18.36 4.73
C GLY A 81 -12.18 17.84 3.33
N GLN A 82 -11.10 18.27 2.69
CA GLN A 82 -10.70 17.76 1.38
C GLN A 82 -10.26 16.30 1.46
N GLN A 83 -10.74 15.48 0.53
CA GLN A 83 -10.33 14.07 0.42
C GLN A 83 -8.87 13.98 -0.02
N VAL A 84 -8.12 13.13 0.67
CA VAL A 84 -6.71 12.87 0.40
C VAL A 84 -6.34 11.42 0.65
N VAL A 85 -5.27 10.99 0.03
CA VAL A 85 -4.53 9.78 0.40
C VAL A 85 -3.10 10.16 0.75
N ALA A 86 -2.48 9.34 1.60
CA ALA A 86 -1.05 9.45 1.91
C ALA A 86 -0.46 8.05 2.04
N MET A 87 0.79 7.89 1.65
CA MET A 87 1.46 6.60 1.70
C MET A 87 2.97 6.72 1.80
N MET A 88 3.58 5.69 2.41
CA MET A 88 5.03 5.48 2.47
C MET A 88 5.80 6.61 3.20
N GLY A 89 7.03 6.92 2.79
CA GLY A 89 7.83 8.04 3.28
C GLY A 89 8.07 8.04 4.78
N GLU A 90 8.36 6.89 5.36
CA GLU A 90 8.64 6.68 6.78
C GLU A 90 7.41 6.69 7.72
N MET A 91 6.20 6.82 7.17
CA MET A 91 4.94 6.72 7.90
C MET A 91 4.84 5.36 8.61
N GLY A 92 4.51 5.35 9.90
CA GLY A 92 4.48 4.13 10.72
C GLY A 92 5.85 3.56 11.09
N ARG A 93 6.93 4.27 10.79
CA ARG A 93 8.33 3.89 11.08
C ARG A 93 9.04 4.93 11.92
N THR A 94 9.51 6.03 11.32
CA THR A 94 10.18 7.11 12.04
C THR A 94 9.21 8.04 12.76
N TYR A 95 7.96 8.09 12.32
CA TYR A 95 6.84 8.79 12.96
C TYR A 95 5.58 7.94 12.91
N ASP A 96 4.58 8.31 13.72
CA ASP A 96 3.34 7.54 13.87
C ASP A 96 2.56 7.45 12.55
N GLY A 97 2.02 6.26 12.30
CA GLY A 97 1.30 5.91 11.08
C GLY A 97 -0.21 6.06 11.19
N SER A 98 -0.89 5.31 10.35
CA SER A 98 -2.34 5.45 10.09
C SER A 98 -3.24 4.53 10.90
N TYR A 99 -2.72 3.63 11.72
CA TYR A 99 -3.56 2.78 12.56
C TYR A 99 -4.14 3.57 13.74
N ALA A 100 -4.79 4.70 13.43
CA ALA A 100 -5.33 5.65 14.39
C ALA A 100 -6.47 6.47 13.77
N ASP A 101 -7.21 7.21 14.61
CA ASP A 101 -8.24 8.14 14.13
C ASP A 101 -7.63 9.32 13.32
N TYR A 102 -6.37 9.69 13.62
CA TYR A 102 -5.63 10.75 12.92
C TYR A 102 -4.17 10.33 12.71
N THR A 103 -3.61 10.80 11.61
CA THR A 103 -2.17 10.73 11.34
C THR A 103 -1.66 12.10 10.88
N SER A 104 -0.35 12.33 11.02
CA SER A 104 0.30 13.53 10.50
C SER A 104 1.47 13.13 9.62
N VAL A 105 1.51 13.68 8.41
CA VAL A 105 2.50 13.34 7.38
C VAL A 105 3.05 14.61 6.71
N PRO A 106 4.28 14.57 6.17
CA PRO A 106 4.79 15.67 5.34
C PRO A 106 3.84 15.99 4.18
N LEU A 107 3.67 17.28 3.87
CA LEU A 107 2.82 17.76 2.77
C LEU A 107 3.16 17.05 1.43
N THR A 108 4.43 16.74 1.20
CA THR A 108 4.90 16.06 -0.03
C THR A 108 4.40 14.64 -0.21
N GLN A 109 3.84 14.04 0.85
CA GLN A 109 3.27 12.68 0.81
C GLN A 109 1.75 12.68 0.64
N VAL A 110 1.13 13.85 0.61
CA VAL A 110 -0.32 13.99 0.53
C VAL A 110 -0.75 14.18 -0.92
N ILE A 111 -1.63 13.32 -1.38
CA ILE A 111 -2.20 13.39 -2.72
C ILE A 111 -3.68 13.74 -2.60
N PRO A 112 -4.09 14.94 -3.07
CA PRO A 112 -5.49 15.30 -3.16
C PRO A 112 -6.24 14.37 -4.10
N MET A 113 -7.46 14.03 -3.71
CA MET A 113 -8.34 13.21 -4.55
C MET A 113 -9.78 13.71 -4.49
N SER A 114 -10.60 13.20 -5.40
CA SER A 114 -12.05 13.36 -5.37
C SER A 114 -12.66 12.08 -5.93
N THR A 115 -13.41 11.34 -5.12
CA THR A 115 -14.01 10.08 -5.52
C THR A 115 -15.29 9.82 -4.73
N GLU A 116 -16.20 9.06 -5.32
CA GLU A 116 -17.41 8.53 -4.66
C GLU A 116 -17.21 7.08 -4.20
N LEU A 117 -16.02 6.50 -4.37
CA LEU A 117 -15.74 5.16 -3.87
C LEU A 117 -15.82 5.11 -2.34
N PRO A 118 -16.33 4.00 -1.78
CA PRO A 118 -16.33 3.78 -0.34
C PRO A 118 -14.92 3.86 0.24
N TRP A 119 -14.78 4.40 1.45
CA TRP A 119 -13.48 4.59 2.09
C TRP A 119 -12.67 3.29 2.24
N GLU A 120 -13.34 2.18 2.52
CA GLU A 120 -12.72 0.86 2.62
C GLU A 120 -12.09 0.38 1.30
N VAL A 121 -12.60 0.85 0.16
CA VAL A 121 -11.99 0.61 -1.14
C VAL A 121 -10.79 1.53 -1.34
N VAL A 122 -10.97 2.82 -1.08
CA VAL A 122 -9.91 3.83 -1.27
C VAL A 122 -8.72 3.56 -0.36
N GLY A 123 -8.96 3.17 0.91
CA GLY A 123 -7.91 2.89 1.88
C GLY A 123 -7.00 1.71 1.53
N ALA A 124 -7.45 0.83 0.63
CA ALA A 124 -6.67 -0.32 0.19
C ALA A 124 -5.84 -0.05 -1.09
N LEU A 125 -5.93 1.14 -1.68
CA LEU A 125 -5.31 1.42 -2.99
C LEU A 125 -3.91 2.05 -2.92
N PRO A 126 -3.61 3.00 -2.01
CA PRO A 126 -2.48 3.90 -2.17
C PRO A 126 -1.14 3.17 -2.26
N GLU A 127 -0.80 2.32 -1.30
CA GLU A 127 0.48 1.63 -1.25
C GLU A 127 0.63 0.63 -2.39
N MET A 128 -0.38 -0.23 -2.61
CA MET A 128 -0.24 -1.27 -3.63
C MET A 128 -0.16 -0.68 -5.06
N ILE A 129 -0.87 0.42 -5.33
CA ILE A 129 -0.82 1.09 -6.64
C ILE A 129 0.53 1.79 -6.80
N GLN A 130 1.02 2.51 -5.79
CA GLN A 130 2.33 3.15 -5.84
C GLN A 130 3.45 2.12 -6.06
N THR A 131 3.43 1.03 -5.30
CA THR A 131 4.42 -0.05 -5.41
C THR A 131 4.38 -0.71 -6.77
N ALA A 132 3.20 -1.05 -7.27
CA ALA A 132 3.04 -1.64 -8.60
C ALA A 132 3.48 -0.66 -9.71
N ASN A 133 2.99 0.59 -9.67
CA ASN A 133 3.33 1.59 -10.68
C ASN A 133 4.85 1.89 -10.70
N GLY A 134 5.47 2.12 -9.55
CA GLY A 134 6.91 2.37 -9.47
C GLY A 134 7.73 1.19 -9.99
N SER A 135 7.31 -0.05 -9.71
CA SER A 135 7.96 -1.25 -10.22
C SER A 135 7.87 -1.35 -11.75
N LEU A 136 6.70 -1.05 -12.32
CA LEU A 136 6.47 -1.16 -13.77
C LEU A 136 7.12 -0.01 -14.56
N THR A 137 6.97 1.24 -14.10
CA THR A 137 7.36 2.41 -14.88
C THR A 137 8.80 2.87 -14.60
N ILE A 138 9.25 2.80 -13.33
CA ILE A 138 10.59 3.24 -12.95
C ILE A 138 11.57 2.06 -12.93
N GLY A 139 11.15 0.94 -12.33
CA GLY A 139 12.02 -0.23 -12.18
C GLY A 139 12.23 -1.00 -13.46
N LEU A 140 11.17 -1.26 -14.22
CA LEU A 140 11.19 -2.06 -15.44
C LEU A 140 11.17 -1.22 -16.73
N ASP A 141 10.71 0.04 -16.66
CA ASP A 141 10.44 0.87 -17.84
C ASP A 141 9.56 0.15 -18.87
N LEU A 142 8.49 -0.51 -18.40
CA LEU A 142 7.64 -1.39 -19.18
C LEU A 142 6.98 -0.65 -20.33
N GLN A 143 7.18 -1.17 -21.57
CA GLN A 143 6.65 -0.60 -22.79
C GLN A 143 5.46 -1.40 -23.33
N ALA A 144 4.63 -0.74 -24.14
CA ALA A 144 3.54 -1.40 -24.85
C ALA A 144 4.07 -2.49 -25.79
N GLY A 145 3.38 -3.63 -25.81
CA GLY A 145 3.78 -4.80 -26.60
C GLY A 145 4.78 -5.73 -25.92
N GLU A 146 5.36 -5.34 -24.79
CA GLU A 146 6.23 -6.22 -24.01
C GLU A 146 5.45 -7.28 -23.25
N THR A 147 6.16 -8.28 -22.76
CA THR A 147 5.62 -9.38 -21.97
C THR A 147 6.13 -9.27 -20.54
N LEU A 148 5.20 -9.22 -19.59
CA LEU A 148 5.47 -9.13 -18.16
C LEU A 148 5.11 -10.43 -17.45
N LEU A 149 6.06 -11.00 -16.70
CA LEU A 149 5.80 -12.09 -15.75
C LEU A 149 5.65 -11.55 -14.33
N ILE A 150 4.50 -11.75 -13.73
CA ILE A 150 4.21 -11.41 -12.33
C ILE A 150 4.26 -12.68 -11.48
N ARG A 151 5.30 -12.83 -10.67
CA ARG A 151 5.37 -13.92 -9.71
C ARG A 151 4.56 -13.57 -8.46
N GLY A 152 3.52 -14.39 -8.16
CA GLY A 152 2.57 -14.10 -7.08
C GLY A 152 1.40 -13.19 -7.49
N GLY A 153 0.84 -13.45 -8.67
CA GLY A 153 -0.25 -12.68 -9.27
C GLY A 153 -1.54 -12.60 -8.44
N THR A 154 -1.69 -13.39 -7.38
CA THR A 154 -2.86 -13.35 -6.49
C THR A 154 -2.67 -12.42 -5.29
N SER A 155 -1.51 -11.78 -5.13
CA SER A 155 -1.31 -10.73 -4.12
C SER A 155 -1.96 -9.42 -4.55
N SER A 156 -2.17 -8.50 -3.60
CA SER A 156 -2.69 -7.16 -3.90
C SER A 156 -1.83 -6.42 -4.93
N VAL A 157 -0.51 -6.38 -4.69
CA VAL A 157 0.46 -5.77 -5.62
C VAL A 157 0.48 -6.50 -6.96
N GLY A 158 0.39 -7.85 -6.97
CA GLY A 158 0.35 -8.63 -8.21
C GLY A 158 -0.87 -8.34 -9.07
N LEU A 159 -2.05 -8.21 -8.45
CA LEU A 159 -3.28 -7.82 -9.16
C LEU A 159 -3.25 -6.38 -9.65
N ALA A 160 -2.72 -5.45 -8.84
CA ALA A 160 -2.53 -4.06 -9.24
C ALA A 160 -1.55 -3.94 -10.40
N ALA A 161 -0.41 -4.63 -10.32
CA ALA A 161 0.59 -4.65 -11.39
C ALA A 161 0.02 -5.22 -12.70
N ALA A 162 -0.77 -6.31 -12.61
CA ALA A 162 -1.44 -6.87 -13.79
C ALA A 162 -2.40 -5.87 -14.44
N ALA A 163 -3.25 -5.19 -13.65
CA ALA A 163 -4.18 -4.20 -14.15
C ALA A 163 -3.47 -3.01 -14.82
N LEU A 164 -2.42 -2.48 -14.19
CA LEU A 164 -1.63 -1.38 -14.74
C LEU A 164 -0.87 -1.80 -16.01
N ALA A 165 -0.23 -2.97 -16.00
CA ALA A 165 0.50 -3.48 -17.17
C ALA A 165 -0.42 -3.69 -18.38
N LYS A 166 -1.66 -4.17 -18.16
CA LYS A 166 -2.66 -4.28 -19.22
C LYS A 166 -3.03 -2.90 -19.78
N GLN A 167 -3.17 -1.88 -18.94
CA GLN A 167 -3.41 -0.50 -19.39
C GLN A 167 -2.23 0.07 -20.20
N LEU A 168 -1.00 -0.32 -19.85
CA LEU A 168 0.21 0.04 -20.60
C LEU A 168 0.36 -0.72 -21.92
N GLY A 169 -0.52 -1.70 -22.21
CA GLY A 169 -0.50 -2.48 -23.44
C GLY A 169 0.43 -3.69 -23.43
N ALA A 170 0.82 -4.16 -22.25
CA ALA A 170 1.66 -5.36 -22.10
C ALA A 170 0.84 -6.65 -22.14
N THR A 171 1.50 -7.75 -22.54
CA THR A 171 1.01 -9.11 -22.32
C THR A 171 1.40 -9.57 -20.92
N VAL A 172 0.42 -10.03 -20.13
CA VAL A 172 0.63 -10.33 -18.71
C VAL A 172 0.54 -11.82 -18.43
N LEU A 173 1.65 -12.38 -17.94
CA LEU A 173 1.71 -13.69 -17.34
C LEU A 173 1.71 -13.53 -15.81
N ALA A 174 0.98 -14.37 -15.08
CA ALA A 174 1.02 -14.31 -13.63
C ALA A 174 0.95 -15.69 -12.99
N THR A 175 1.71 -15.86 -11.91
CA THR A 175 1.80 -17.15 -11.25
C THR A 175 0.95 -17.20 -9.99
N THR A 176 0.51 -18.41 -9.65
CA THR A 176 -0.10 -18.74 -8.36
C THR A 176 0.31 -20.15 -7.93
N ARG A 177 0.49 -20.36 -6.63
CA ARG A 177 0.69 -21.71 -6.05
C ARG A 177 -0.61 -22.45 -5.84
N ARG A 178 -1.75 -21.80 -6.10
CA ARG A 178 -3.10 -22.32 -5.85
C ARG A 178 -3.83 -22.57 -7.15
N PRO A 179 -4.03 -23.84 -7.58
CA PRO A 179 -4.73 -24.18 -8.82
C PRO A 179 -6.15 -23.61 -8.90
N ASP A 180 -6.87 -23.55 -7.77
CA ASP A 180 -8.20 -22.97 -7.67
C ASP A 180 -8.27 -21.47 -7.99
N ARG A 181 -7.12 -20.77 -8.06
CA ARG A 181 -7.03 -19.35 -8.37
C ARG A 181 -6.75 -19.03 -9.84
N LEU A 182 -6.44 -20.01 -10.68
CA LEU A 182 -6.18 -19.76 -12.11
C LEU A 182 -7.37 -19.11 -12.81
N GLY A 183 -8.59 -19.58 -12.55
CA GLY A 183 -9.81 -19.01 -13.11
C GLY A 183 -10.00 -17.55 -12.71
N MET A 184 -9.73 -17.21 -11.46
CA MET A 184 -9.80 -15.82 -10.98
C MET A 184 -8.77 -14.93 -11.68
N LEU A 185 -7.52 -15.38 -11.83
CA LEU A 185 -6.49 -14.61 -12.54
C LEU A 185 -6.91 -14.33 -13.99
N LYS A 186 -7.47 -15.33 -14.68
CA LYS A 186 -7.98 -15.17 -16.04
C LYS A 186 -9.13 -14.15 -16.10
N GLN A 187 -10.07 -14.20 -15.16
CA GLN A 187 -11.17 -13.24 -15.06
C GLN A 187 -10.68 -11.80 -14.78
N ARG A 188 -9.51 -11.65 -14.16
CA ARG A 188 -8.86 -10.35 -13.93
C ARG A 188 -8.00 -9.86 -15.10
N GLY A 189 -8.11 -10.49 -16.28
CA GLY A 189 -7.46 -10.04 -17.51
C GLY A 189 -6.02 -10.48 -17.68
N ILE A 190 -5.55 -11.44 -16.86
CA ILE A 190 -4.23 -12.04 -17.04
C ILE A 190 -4.27 -12.97 -18.24
N ASP A 191 -3.39 -12.75 -19.21
CA ASP A 191 -3.39 -13.46 -20.49
C ASP A 191 -2.99 -14.94 -20.28
N LEU A 192 -1.97 -15.19 -19.45
CA LEU A 192 -1.49 -16.54 -19.15
C LEU A 192 -1.28 -16.76 -17.64
N PRO A 193 -2.27 -17.29 -16.92
CA PRO A 193 -2.09 -17.77 -15.55
C PRO A 193 -1.27 -19.06 -15.51
N ILE A 194 -0.27 -19.13 -14.62
CA ILE A 194 0.67 -20.26 -14.50
C ILE A 194 0.69 -20.78 -13.06
N ILE A 195 0.79 -22.10 -12.89
CA ILE A 195 1.04 -22.70 -11.58
C ILE A 195 2.51 -22.56 -11.23
N ASP A 196 2.80 -21.90 -10.10
CA ASP A 196 4.17 -21.79 -9.56
C ASP A 196 4.52 -23.05 -8.76
N THR A 197 5.27 -23.92 -9.39
CA THR A 197 5.84 -25.13 -8.77
C THR A 197 7.21 -24.89 -8.11
N GLY A 198 7.71 -23.65 -8.19
CA GLY A 198 9.07 -23.29 -7.79
C GLY A 198 10.00 -23.14 -9.00
N GLU A 199 9.87 -24.00 -10.01
CA GLU A 199 10.69 -24.03 -11.24
C GLU A 199 9.85 -23.59 -12.44
N ILE A 200 9.51 -22.29 -12.49
CA ILE A 200 8.61 -21.74 -13.52
C ILE A 200 9.32 -21.39 -14.83
N ALA A 201 10.65 -21.33 -14.85
CA ALA A 201 11.39 -20.84 -16.01
C ALA A 201 11.11 -21.67 -17.27
N ASP A 202 11.08 -22.99 -17.14
CA ASP A 202 10.82 -23.88 -18.29
C ASP A 202 9.36 -23.81 -18.74
N GLU A 203 8.43 -23.60 -17.81
CA GLU A 203 7.02 -23.39 -18.16
C GLU A 203 6.83 -22.09 -18.93
N VAL A 204 7.46 -21.01 -18.48
CA VAL A 204 7.44 -19.71 -19.20
C VAL A 204 8.03 -19.84 -20.60
N ARG A 205 9.20 -20.49 -20.75
CA ARG A 205 9.89 -20.67 -22.06
C ARG A 205 9.07 -21.44 -23.09
N LYS A 206 8.11 -22.28 -22.68
CA LYS A 206 7.21 -22.98 -23.62
C LYS A 206 6.26 -22.04 -24.36
N HIS A 207 6.12 -20.82 -23.87
CA HIS A 207 5.18 -19.83 -24.42
C HIS A 207 5.89 -18.71 -25.19
N PHE A 208 7.22 -18.73 -25.23
CA PHE A 208 8.11 -17.79 -25.94
C PHE A 208 9.27 -18.56 -26.56
#